data_b052c738ff6581419a3e973c8b88414b
#
_entry.id   b052c738ff6581419a3e973c8b88414b
#
_cell.length_a   1.000
_cell.length_b   1.000
_cell.length_c   1.000
_cell.angle_alpha   90.00
_cell.angle_beta   90.00
_cell.angle_gamma   90.00
#
_symmetry.space_group_name_H-M   'P 1'
#
loop_
_entity.id
_entity.type
_entity.pdbx_description
1 polymer ?
#
loop_
_entity_poly.entity_id
_entity_poly.type
_entity_poly.pdbx_seq_one_letter_code
_entity_poly.pdbx_strand_id
1 'polypeptide(L)'
;MSSSSSDELEERLEEVFDDILEDTYNNIVESHHNNPVRRLYIERDRETGHERLWNDYFCENSTFPPNLFRRRFRMNKDLFMHIVHRLSEDVPFFRQSRDATGKPGLSPLQKCTAAIRLLAYGSAADAVDEYLRLGESTTLLCLHKFTENIIRLFGDEYLRRPTPEDLQRLLDIGEIRGFPGMVGSIDCMHWEWKNCPTSWKGQYTRGSGKPTIVLEAVASQDLWIWHAFFGSPGTLNDINVLDRSPVFDDILQGRAPRVQYVVNGHQYDLAYYLTDGIYPKWSTFIQSISLPQGPKAELFAKCQEATRKDVERAFGVLQARFAIVKNPALTLDKTKSNMNETDTLSTIYLSLKKEMEAEVLR
;
A
#
# COMPACT_ATOMS: atom_id res chain seq x y z
N MET A 1 -34.86 -15.37 -52.80
CA MET A 1 -33.50 -15.91 -52.96
C MET A 1 -32.55 -15.05 -52.09
N SER A 2 -32.60 -15.18 -50.78
CA SER A 2 -31.67 -14.49 -49.86
C SER A 2 -31.46 -15.22 -48.53
N SER A 3 -31.78 -16.52 -48.42
CA SER A 3 -31.59 -17.31 -47.20
C SER A 3 -30.28 -18.13 -47.18
N SER A 4 -29.61 -18.33 -48.34
CA SER A 4 -28.44 -19.22 -48.41
C SER A 4 -27.15 -18.59 -47.89
N SER A 5 -27.05 -17.27 -47.84
CA SER A 5 -25.83 -16.57 -47.39
C SER A 5 -25.71 -16.47 -45.84
N SER A 6 -26.83 -16.51 -45.13
CA SER A 6 -26.86 -16.50 -43.65
C SER A 6 -26.51 -17.87 -43.09
N ASP A 7 -27.03 -18.91 -43.71
CA ASP A 7 -26.83 -20.29 -43.28
C ASP A 7 -25.37 -20.74 -43.51
N GLU A 8 -24.74 -20.32 -44.61
CA GLU A 8 -23.31 -20.56 -44.89
C GLU A 8 -22.38 -19.80 -43.90
N LEU A 9 -22.83 -18.63 -43.42
CA LEU A 9 -22.08 -17.86 -42.41
C LEU A 9 -22.20 -18.46 -41.01
N GLU A 10 -23.36 -18.99 -40.65
CA GLU A 10 -23.56 -19.70 -39.38
C GLU A 10 -22.76 -21.01 -39.35
N GLU A 11 -22.78 -21.79 -40.43
CA GLU A 11 -22.04 -23.04 -40.54
C GLU A 11 -20.52 -22.82 -40.44
N ARG A 12 -19.98 -21.77 -41.04
CA ARG A 12 -18.58 -21.40 -40.92
C ARG A 12 -18.19 -20.85 -39.52
N LEU A 13 -19.13 -20.22 -38.81
CA LEU A 13 -18.93 -19.77 -37.44
C LEU A 13 -18.93 -20.95 -36.47
N GLU A 14 -19.78 -21.96 -36.69
CA GLU A 14 -19.75 -23.19 -35.87
C GLU A 14 -18.49 -23.99 -36.12
N GLU A 15 -18.00 -24.16 -37.35
CA GLU A 15 -16.70 -24.81 -37.62
C GLU A 15 -15.53 -24.12 -36.94
N VAL A 16 -15.45 -22.77 -37.00
CA VAL A 16 -14.39 -22.01 -36.36
C VAL A 16 -14.49 -22.10 -34.82
N PHE A 17 -15.70 -22.19 -34.28
CA PHE A 17 -15.91 -22.32 -32.84
C PHE A 17 -15.52 -23.71 -32.36
N ASP A 18 -15.81 -24.76 -33.10
CA ASP A 18 -15.39 -26.13 -32.78
C ASP A 18 -13.87 -26.30 -32.86
N ASP A 19 -13.23 -25.73 -33.90
CA ASP A 19 -11.75 -25.72 -33.99
C ASP A 19 -11.09 -25.02 -32.80
N ILE A 20 -11.61 -23.86 -32.35
CA ILE A 20 -11.11 -23.14 -31.18
C ILE A 20 -11.33 -23.94 -29.90
N LEU A 21 -12.46 -24.64 -29.76
CA LEU A 21 -12.76 -25.50 -28.62
C LEU A 21 -11.82 -26.72 -28.57
N GLU A 22 -11.56 -27.34 -29.72
CA GLU A 22 -10.67 -28.49 -29.83
C GLU A 22 -9.23 -28.13 -29.56
N ASP A 23 -8.74 -27.00 -30.10
CA ASP A 23 -7.42 -26.45 -29.80
C ASP A 23 -7.26 -26.08 -28.31
N THR A 24 -8.29 -25.49 -27.72
CA THR A 24 -8.31 -25.13 -26.30
C THR A 24 -8.30 -26.39 -25.42
N TYR A 25 -9.10 -27.40 -25.77
CA TYR A 25 -9.12 -28.69 -25.09
C TYR A 25 -7.77 -29.40 -25.18
N ASN A 26 -7.15 -29.46 -26.36
CA ASN A 26 -5.86 -30.08 -26.59
C ASN A 26 -4.75 -29.35 -25.81
N ASN A 27 -4.76 -28.02 -25.77
CA ASN A 27 -3.84 -27.22 -24.95
C ASN A 27 -4.02 -27.47 -23.45
N ILE A 28 -5.25 -27.67 -22.96
CA ILE A 28 -5.52 -28.03 -21.58
C ILE A 28 -5.04 -29.45 -21.26
N VAL A 29 -5.29 -30.41 -22.16
CA VAL A 29 -4.84 -31.78 -21.99
C VAL A 29 -3.32 -31.88 -22.04
N GLU A 30 -2.65 -31.20 -22.96
CA GLU A 30 -1.18 -31.12 -23.02
C GLU A 30 -0.59 -30.45 -21.77
N SER A 31 -1.25 -29.41 -21.23
CA SER A 31 -0.80 -28.78 -19.99
C SER A 31 -0.95 -29.70 -18.76
N HIS A 32 -1.91 -30.63 -18.78
CA HIS A 32 -2.07 -31.65 -17.74
C HIS A 32 -1.14 -32.87 -17.90
N HIS A 33 -0.60 -33.10 -19.09
CA HIS A 33 0.38 -34.18 -19.35
C HIS A 33 1.84 -33.74 -19.13
N ASN A 34 2.09 -32.49 -18.82
CA ASN A 34 3.41 -32.06 -18.37
C ASN A 34 3.71 -32.74 -17.03
N ASN A 35 4.52 -33.79 -17.04
CA ASN A 35 5.10 -34.39 -15.86
C ASN A 35 5.60 -33.27 -14.95
N PRO A 36 5.26 -33.24 -13.66
CA PRO A 36 5.72 -32.21 -12.77
C PRO A 36 7.25 -32.18 -12.82
N VAL A 37 7.81 -31.13 -13.39
CA VAL A 37 9.26 -30.92 -13.42
C VAL A 37 9.71 -31.03 -11.97
N ARG A 38 10.49 -32.09 -11.67
CA ARG A 38 10.97 -32.35 -10.32
C ARG A 38 11.80 -31.16 -9.91
N ARG A 39 11.27 -30.36 -8.98
CA ARG A 39 11.93 -29.14 -8.49
C ARG A 39 13.31 -29.54 -7.98
N LEU A 40 14.34 -28.84 -8.46
CA LEU A 40 15.70 -29.04 -7.97
C LEU A 40 15.71 -28.75 -6.46
N TYR A 41 16.08 -29.77 -5.66
CA TYR A 41 16.24 -29.58 -4.23
C TYR A 41 17.57 -28.85 -3.98
N ILE A 42 17.48 -27.67 -3.39
CA ILE A 42 18.65 -26.91 -2.94
C ILE A 42 18.71 -27.07 -1.42
N GLU A 43 19.76 -27.68 -0.91
CA GLU A 43 19.99 -27.76 0.53
C GLU A 43 20.39 -26.37 1.04
N ARG A 44 19.50 -25.77 1.84
CA ARG A 44 19.72 -24.45 2.46
C ARG A 44 20.04 -24.64 3.94
N ASP A 45 21.22 -24.24 4.35
CA ASP A 45 21.62 -24.22 5.75
C ASP A 45 20.92 -23.04 6.44
N ARG A 46 19.71 -23.31 6.98
CA ARG A 46 18.84 -22.33 7.62
C ARG A 46 19.40 -21.84 8.96
N GLU A 47 20.14 -22.70 9.64
CA GLU A 47 20.75 -22.41 10.93
C GLU A 47 21.87 -21.38 10.77
N THR A 48 22.79 -21.61 9.85
CA THR A 48 23.84 -20.61 9.49
C THR A 48 23.22 -19.30 9.02
N GLY A 49 22.09 -19.32 8.29
CA GLY A 49 21.37 -18.09 7.93
C GLY A 49 20.82 -17.35 9.14
N HIS A 50 20.32 -18.06 10.14
CA HIS A 50 19.86 -17.47 11.39
C HIS A 50 21.01 -16.87 12.22
N GLU A 51 22.08 -17.62 12.41
CA GLU A 51 23.26 -17.19 13.16
C GLU A 51 23.91 -15.95 12.56
N ARG A 52 24.06 -15.92 11.22
CA ARG A 52 24.55 -14.73 10.51
C ARG A 52 23.65 -13.53 10.79
N LEU A 53 22.33 -13.67 10.63
CA LEU A 53 21.39 -12.60 10.90
C LEU A 53 21.46 -12.10 12.34
N TRP A 54 21.56 -13.02 13.29
CA TRP A 54 21.68 -12.73 14.72
C TRP A 54 22.95 -11.94 15.03
N ASN A 55 24.10 -12.42 14.58
CA ASN A 55 25.39 -11.77 14.79
C ASN A 55 25.49 -10.40 14.12
N ASP A 56 24.85 -10.26 12.95
CA ASP A 56 24.88 -9.01 12.22
C ASP A 56 24.05 -7.89 12.89
N TYR A 57 22.93 -8.21 13.57
CA TYR A 57 21.97 -7.19 14.01
C TYR A 57 21.44 -7.34 15.43
N PHE A 58 21.40 -8.54 16.01
CA PHE A 58 20.60 -8.81 17.21
C PHE A 58 21.42 -9.10 18.46
N CYS A 59 22.63 -9.60 18.36
CA CYS A 59 23.51 -9.78 19.51
C CYS A 59 23.96 -8.45 20.10
N GLU A 60 24.54 -8.49 21.32
CA GLU A 60 25.02 -7.30 22.01
C GLU A 60 26.15 -6.59 21.25
N ASN A 61 27.08 -7.36 20.66
CA ASN A 61 28.17 -6.86 19.85
C ASN A 61 27.89 -7.07 18.37
N SER A 62 26.74 -6.56 17.91
CA SER A 62 26.32 -6.75 16.52
C SER A 62 27.28 -6.08 15.53
N THR A 63 27.55 -6.77 14.40
CA THR A 63 28.41 -6.28 13.30
C THR A 63 27.96 -4.91 12.80
N PHE A 64 26.65 -4.69 12.70
CA PHE A 64 26.09 -3.45 12.15
C PHE A 64 25.47 -2.58 13.25
N PRO A 65 25.84 -1.29 13.31
CA PRO A 65 25.33 -0.35 14.29
C PRO A 65 23.84 -0.02 14.08
N PRO A 66 23.15 0.57 15.08
CA PRO A 66 21.71 0.84 15.06
C PRO A 66 21.24 1.68 13.86
N ASN A 67 22.06 2.61 13.37
CA ASN A 67 21.72 3.42 12.19
C ASN A 67 21.64 2.58 10.91
N LEU A 68 22.48 1.54 10.75
CA LEU A 68 22.39 0.61 9.64
C LEU A 68 21.24 -0.37 9.80
N PHE A 69 20.89 -0.75 11.04
CA PHE A 69 19.66 -1.49 11.30
C PHE A 69 18.46 -0.68 10.78
N ARG A 70 18.28 0.55 11.29
CA ARG A 70 17.17 1.44 10.88
C ARG A 70 17.13 1.66 9.36
N ARG A 71 18.27 1.85 8.71
CA ARG A 71 18.33 1.98 7.25
C ARG A 71 17.83 0.74 6.52
N ARG A 72 18.10 -0.47 7.04
CA ARG A 72 17.80 -1.74 6.35
C ARG A 72 16.45 -2.33 6.71
N PHE A 73 15.96 -2.08 7.92
CA PHE A 73 14.68 -2.57 8.42
C PHE A 73 13.58 -1.49 8.38
N ARG A 74 13.95 -0.23 8.08
CA ARG A 74 13.03 0.92 8.02
C ARG A 74 12.34 1.27 9.33
N MET A 75 12.78 0.68 10.42
CA MET A 75 12.31 0.94 11.79
C MET A 75 13.45 0.70 12.80
N ASN A 76 13.28 1.10 14.05
CA ASN A 76 14.22 0.80 15.10
C ASN A 76 14.16 -0.68 15.50
N LYS A 77 15.21 -1.16 16.21
CA LYS A 77 15.35 -2.57 16.61
C LYS A 77 14.23 -3.01 17.57
N ASP A 78 13.87 -2.14 18.52
CA ASP A 78 12.88 -2.47 19.55
C ASP A 78 11.48 -2.69 18.92
N LEU A 79 11.09 -1.82 18.00
CA LEU A 79 9.85 -1.98 17.26
C LEU A 79 9.84 -3.25 16.41
N PHE A 80 10.94 -3.54 15.70
CA PHE A 80 11.04 -4.76 14.92
C PHE A 80 10.93 -6.01 15.81
N MET A 81 11.62 -6.04 16.94
CA MET A 81 11.55 -7.15 17.88
C MET A 81 10.16 -7.30 18.50
N HIS A 82 9.48 -6.21 18.80
CA HIS A 82 8.09 -6.25 19.26
C HIS A 82 7.16 -6.90 18.20
N ILE A 83 7.32 -6.53 16.94
CA ILE A 83 6.56 -7.14 15.84
C ILE A 83 6.88 -8.64 15.72
N VAL A 84 8.16 -9.02 15.74
CA VAL A 84 8.58 -10.44 15.69
C VAL A 84 7.98 -11.24 16.83
N HIS A 85 8.01 -10.70 18.05
CA HIS A 85 7.47 -11.35 19.24
C HIS A 85 5.96 -11.57 19.11
N ARG A 86 5.19 -10.52 18.80
CA ARG A 86 3.75 -10.60 18.62
C ARG A 86 3.36 -11.59 17.53
N LEU A 87 4.05 -11.57 16.36
CA LEU A 87 3.80 -12.51 15.29
C LEU A 87 4.13 -13.96 15.70
N SER A 88 5.20 -14.19 16.46
CA SER A 88 5.57 -15.54 16.89
C SER A 88 4.63 -16.13 17.94
N GLU A 89 4.02 -15.29 18.79
CA GLU A 89 3.02 -15.71 19.77
C GLU A 89 1.65 -16.00 19.13
N ASP A 90 1.16 -15.06 18.31
CA ASP A 90 -0.22 -15.05 17.85
C ASP A 90 -0.43 -15.78 16.52
N VAL A 91 0.65 -16.07 15.76
CA VAL A 91 0.57 -16.64 14.41
C VAL A 91 1.43 -17.90 14.29
N PRO A 92 0.80 -19.08 14.15
CA PRO A 92 1.54 -20.36 14.05
C PRO A 92 2.58 -20.38 12.92
N PHE A 93 2.32 -19.71 11.80
CA PHE A 93 3.27 -19.63 10.69
C PHE A 93 4.62 -19.03 11.10
N PHE A 94 4.67 -18.05 12.00
CA PHE A 94 5.90 -17.41 12.45
C PHE A 94 6.65 -18.18 13.54
N ARG A 95 6.04 -19.19 14.13
CA ARG A 95 6.73 -20.08 15.07
C ARG A 95 7.78 -20.91 14.37
N GLN A 96 8.90 -21.17 15.04
CA GLN A 96 9.87 -22.11 14.53
C GLN A 96 9.34 -23.55 14.72
N SER A 97 9.25 -24.29 13.64
CA SER A 97 8.87 -25.70 13.64
C SER A 97 10.06 -26.56 13.23
N ARG A 98 10.02 -27.86 13.53
CA ARG A 98 10.95 -28.84 12.98
C ARG A 98 10.33 -29.53 11.79
N ASP A 99 11.15 -29.88 10.80
CA ASP A 99 10.69 -30.67 9.66
C ASP A 99 10.57 -32.16 10.05
N ALA A 100 10.11 -33.00 9.12
CA ALA A 100 9.94 -34.44 9.33
C ALA A 100 11.27 -35.17 9.67
N THR A 101 12.43 -34.58 9.37
CA THR A 101 13.76 -35.10 9.71
C THR A 101 14.29 -34.58 11.04
N GLY A 102 13.53 -33.73 11.75
CA GLY A 102 13.93 -33.12 13.01
C GLY A 102 14.81 -31.88 12.86
N LYS A 103 15.17 -31.46 11.64
CA LYS A 103 15.95 -30.23 11.39
C LYS A 103 15.11 -28.99 11.73
N PRO A 104 15.70 -27.96 12.33
CA PRO A 104 14.99 -26.73 12.64
C PRO A 104 14.55 -26.02 11.36
N GLY A 105 13.31 -25.56 11.34
CA GLY A 105 12.77 -24.69 10.30
C GLY A 105 13.31 -23.26 10.44
N LEU A 106 12.81 -22.37 9.57
CA LEU A 106 13.14 -20.95 9.61
C LEU A 106 12.70 -20.32 10.93
N SER A 107 13.57 -19.51 11.50
CA SER A 107 13.25 -18.75 12.71
C SER A 107 12.25 -17.60 12.42
N PRO A 108 11.51 -17.12 13.45
CA PRO A 108 10.66 -15.92 13.32
C PRO A 108 11.43 -14.73 12.77
N LEU A 109 12.66 -14.51 13.21
CA LEU A 109 13.54 -13.44 12.75
C LEU A 109 13.83 -13.53 11.26
N GLN A 110 14.15 -14.73 10.72
CA GLN A 110 14.40 -14.91 9.30
C GLN A 110 13.14 -14.60 8.48
N LYS A 111 11.96 -15.10 8.90
CA LYS A 111 10.68 -14.90 8.20
C LYS A 111 10.29 -13.42 8.16
N CYS A 112 10.36 -12.73 9.31
CA CYS A 112 10.05 -11.30 9.39
C CYS A 112 11.08 -10.44 8.65
N THR A 113 12.39 -10.80 8.73
CA THR A 113 13.44 -10.08 8.00
C THR A 113 13.26 -10.23 6.49
N ALA A 114 12.88 -11.39 5.99
CA ALA A 114 12.60 -11.58 4.57
C ALA A 114 11.47 -10.65 4.10
N ALA A 115 10.36 -10.62 4.83
CA ALA A 115 9.23 -9.76 4.50
C ALA A 115 9.62 -8.27 4.50
N ILE A 116 10.24 -7.79 5.59
CA ILE A 116 10.59 -6.37 5.70
C ILE A 116 11.65 -5.94 4.68
N ARG A 117 12.56 -6.84 4.26
CA ARG A 117 13.53 -6.56 3.21
C ARG A 117 12.87 -6.38 1.84
N LEU A 118 11.88 -7.19 1.50
CA LEU A 118 11.10 -7.00 0.27
C LEU A 118 10.36 -5.66 0.29
N LEU A 119 9.70 -5.32 1.39
CA LEU A 119 9.02 -4.03 1.55
C LEU A 119 10.01 -2.86 1.42
N ALA A 120 11.13 -2.92 2.13
CA ALA A 120 12.12 -1.84 2.21
C ALA A 120 12.85 -1.58 0.90
N TYR A 121 13.17 -2.64 0.14
CA TYR A 121 13.99 -2.53 -1.08
C TYR A 121 13.18 -2.68 -2.37
N GLY A 122 11.98 -3.27 -2.32
CA GLY A 122 11.19 -3.55 -3.52
C GLY A 122 11.97 -4.42 -4.52
N SER A 123 12.83 -5.32 -4.02
CA SER A 123 13.66 -6.23 -4.82
C SER A 123 12.93 -7.54 -5.10
N ALA A 124 13.45 -8.31 -6.06
CA ALA A 124 12.98 -9.67 -6.29
C ALA A 124 13.16 -10.53 -5.03
N ALA A 125 12.25 -11.48 -4.83
CA ALA A 125 12.27 -12.35 -3.64
C ALA A 125 13.53 -13.23 -3.58
N ASP A 126 14.10 -13.58 -4.73
CA ASP A 126 15.35 -14.32 -4.85
C ASP A 126 16.55 -13.57 -4.24
N ALA A 127 16.54 -12.26 -4.26
CA ALA A 127 17.64 -11.43 -3.72
C ALA A 127 17.89 -11.62 -2.20
N VAL A 128 16.97 -12.24 -1.46
CA VAL A 128 17.15 -12.51 -0.02
C VAL A 128 17.58 -13.95 0.28
N ASP A 129 17.55 -14.86 -0.73
CA ASP A 129 17.90 -16.29 -0.55
C ASP A 129 19.34 -16.47 -0.07
N GLU A 130 20.30 -15.83 -0.72
CA GLU A 130 21.73 -16.00 -0.40
C GLU A 130 22.08 -15.62 1.05
N TYR A 131 21.43 -14.59 1.58
CA TYR A 131 21.70 -14.09 2.93
C TYR A 131 20.88 -14.83 4.00
N LEU A 132 19.57 -15.00 3.77
CA LEU A 132 18.63 -15.56 4.76
C LEU A 132 18.42 -17.07 4.60
N ARG A 133 18.91 -17.67 3.52
CA ARG A 133 18.72 -19.08 3.20
C ARG A 133 17.24 -19.48 3.06
N LEU A 134 16.45 -18.59 2.43
CA LEU A 134 15.03 -18.80 2.09
C LEU A 134 14.85 -18.82 0.58
N GLY A 135 14.17 -19.85 0.05
CA GLY A 135 13.80 -19.85 -1.37
C GLY A 135 12.72 -18.83 -1.69
N GLU A 136 12.68 -18.36 -2.94
CA GLU A 136 11.79 -17.32 -3.46
C GLU A 136 10.33 -17.51 -3.04
N SER A 137 9.74 -18.70 -3.27
CA SER A 137 8.35 -18.97 -2.90
C SER A 137 8.08 -18.84 -1.39
N THR A 138 9.05 -19.24 -0.56
CA THR A 138 8.96 -19.09 0.90
C THR A 138 9.06 -17.62 1.30
N THR A 139 9.91 -16.85 0.63
CA THR A 139 10.06 -15.41 0.85
C THR A 139 8.77 -14.65 0.52
N LEU A 140 8.14 -14.96 -0.60
CA LEU A 140 6.84 -14.39 -0.97
C LEU A 140 5.73 -14.79 0.02
N LEU A 141 5.72 -16.04 0.48
CA LEU A 141 4.79 -16.49 1.52
C LEU A 141 5.04 -15.76 2.85
N CYS A 142 6.30 -15.51 3.22
CA CYS A 142 6.62 -14.71 4.40
C CYS A 142 6.10 -13.28 4.27
N LEU A 143 6.25 -12.65 3.11
CA LEU A 143 5.70 -11.32 2.85
C LEU A 143 4.18 -11.31 3.00
N HIS A 144 3.48 -12.23 2.33
CA HIS A 144 2.03 -12.32 2.40
C HIS A 144 1.53 -12.54 3.85
N LYS A 145 2.11 -13.51 4.56
CA LYS A 145 1.72 -13.79 5.95
C LYS A 145 2.10 -12.66 6.90
N PHE A 146 3.19 -11.96 6.64
CA PHE A 146 3.59 -10.79 7.42
C PHE A 146 2.57 -9.67 7.26
N THR A 147 2.23 -9.28 6.02
CA THR A 147 1.29 -8.19 5.74
C THR A 147 -0.11 -8.48 6.30
N GLU A 148 -0.66 -9.67 6.01
CA GLU A 148 -1.96 -10.11 6.52
C GLU A 148 -2.05 -10.00 8.06
N ASN A 149 -1.02 -10.49 8.76
CA ASN A 149 -1.08 -10.55 10.22
C ASN A 149 -0.65 -9.26 10.91
N ILE A 150 0.13 -8.39 10.29
CA ILE A 150 0.35 -7.02 10.79
C ILE A 150 -0.98 -6.25 10.84
N ILE A 151 -1.79 -6.34 9.77
CA ILE A 151 -3.11 -5.70 9.75
C ILE A 151 -4.00 -6.29 10.83
N ARG A 152 -4.05 -7.61 10.95
CA ARG A 152 -4.88 -8.30 11.94
C ARG A 152 -4.51 -7.94 13.39
N LEU A 153 -3.20 -7.81 13.69
CA LEU A 153 -2.73 -7.59 15.06
C LEU A 153 -2.67 -6.12 15.49
N PHE A 154 -2.50 -5.22 14.53
CA PHE A 154 -2.26 -3.81 14.81
C PHE A 154 -3.26 -2.87 14.11
N GLY A 155 -4.14 -3.41 13.24
CA GLY A 155 -5.07 -2.60 12.47
C GLY A 155 -6.02 -1.79 13.34
N ASP A 156 -6.59 -2.38 14.38
CA ASP A 156 -7.53 -1.71 15.28
C ASP A 156 -6.92 -0.48 15.98
N GLU A 157 -5.62 -0.52 16.26
CA GLU A 157 -4.89 0.58 16.90
C GLU A 157 -4.51 1.68 15.90
N TYR A 158 -4.03 1.30 14.71
CA TYR A 158 -3.39 2.23 13.78
C TYR A 158 -4.22 2.59 12.54
N LEU A 159 -5.21 1.76 12.15
CA LEU A 159 -6.12 2.05 11.04
C LEU A 159 -7.47 2.62 11.53
N ARG A 160 -7.53 3.01 12.78
CA ARG A 160 -8.72 3.58 13.40
C ARG A 160 -9.06 4.97 12.85
N ARG A 161 -10.29 5.36 13.02
CA ARG A 161 -10.72 6.74 12.80
C ARG A 161 -10.12 7.68 13.85
N PRO A 162 -10.03 9.00 13.57
CA PRO A 162 -9.64 9.98 14.58
C PRO A 162 -10.53 9.90 15.81
N THR A 163 -9.92 9.90 17.00
CA THR A 163 -10.66 10.11 18.25
C THR A 163 -11.05 11.58 18.39
N PRO A 164 -11.94 11.95 19.33
CA PRO A 164 -12.22 13.35 19.63
C PRO A 164 -10.97 14.17 19.99
N GLU A 165 -10.00 13.56 20.70
CA GLU A 165 -8.73 14.18 21.04
C GLU A 165 -7.83 14.38 19.82
N ASP A 166 -7.76 13.39 18.92
CA ASP A 166 -7.06 13.53 17.63
C ASP A 166 -7.68 14.66 16.82
N LEU A 167 -9.01 14.70 16.74
CA LEU A 167 -9.72 15.71 15.99
C LEU A 167 -9.45 17.11 16.54
N GLN A 168 -9.50 17.30 17.87
CA GLN A 168 -9.18 18.57 18.50
C GLN A 168 -7.75 19.00 18.19
N ARG A 169 -6.78 18.09 18.31
CA ARG A 169 -5.37 18.36 17.96
C ARG A 169 -5.22 18.78 16.49
N LEU A 170 -5.93 18.16 15.56
CA LEU A 170 -5.90 18.53 14.14
C LEU A 170 -6.48 19.93 13.90
N LEU A 171 -7.60 20.26 14.57
CA LEU A 171 -8.23 21.58 14.50
C LEU A 171 -7.31 22.67 15.06
N ASP A 172 -6.67 22.44 16.20
CA ASP A 172 -5.72 23.36 16.83
C ASP A 172 -4.51 23.63 15.90
N ILE A 173 -3.95 22.58 15.27
CA ILE A 173 -2.89 22.71 14.27
C ILE A 173 -3.37 23.50 13.05
N GLY A 174 -4.59 23.23 12.59
CA GLY A 174 -5.21 23.97 11.48
C GLY A 174 -5.33 25.46 11.78
N GLU A 175 -5.80 25.83 12.97
CA GLU A 175 -5.94 27.20 13.42
C GLU A 175 -4.59 27.92 13.50
N ILE A 176 -3.57 27.31 14.11
CA ILE A 176 -2.20 27.86 14.19
C ILE A 176 -1.63 28.14 12.80
N ARG A 177 -1.97 27.31 11.81
CA ARG A 177 -1.53 27.49 10.42
C ARG A 177 -2.37 28.48 9.61
N GLY A 178 -3.40 29.09 10.20
CA GLY A 178 -4.31 30.03 9.56
C GLY A 178 -5.47 29.37 8.80
N PHE A 179 -5.75 28.11 9.05
CA PHE A 179 -6.85 27.34 8.46
C PHE A 179 -7.77 26.75 9.54
N PRO A 180 -8.53 27.60 10.31
CA PRO A 180 -9.47 27.10 11.31
C PRO A 180 -10.46 26.11 10.69
N GLY A 181 -10.67 24.95 11.33
CA GLY A 181 -11.55 23.89 10.82
C GLY A 181 -10.89 22.87 9.88
N MET A 182 -9.63 23.08 9.49
CA MET A 182 -8.87 22.14 8.67
C MET A 182 -8.45 20.91 9.49
N VAL A 183 -8.67 19.73 8.93
CA VAL A 183 -8.26 18.46 9.55
C VAL A 183 -7.18 17.70 8.76
N GLY A 184 -6.85 18.15 7.55
CA GLY A 184 -5.81 17.56 6.73
C GLY A 184 -5.88 17.96 5.27
N SER A 185 -5.13 17.23 4.44
CA SER A 185 -5.11 17.40 2.98
C SER A 185 -5.40 16.07 2.30
N ILE A 186 -6.07 16.11 1.15
CA ILE A 186 -6.36 14.93 0.32
C ILE A 186 -5.72 15.09 -1.05
N ASP A 187 -5.16 13.99 -1.56
CA ASP A 187 -4.58 13.94 -2.91
C ASP A 187 -4.45 12.48 -3.38
N CYS A 188 -4.14 12.30 -4.67
CA CYS A 188 -3.96 11.02 -5.31
C CYS A 188 -2.52 10.83 -5.79
N MET A 189 -1.96 9.64 -5.53
CA MET A 189 -0.66 9.21 -6.04
C MET A 189 -0.85 8.08 -7.05
N HIS A 190 -0.11 8.14 -8.18
CA HIS A 190 -0.09 7.09 -9.19
C HIS A 190 1.11 6.17 -9.00
N TRP A 191 0.84 4.86 -8.92
CA TRP A 191 1.87 3.83 -8.85
C TRP A 191 1.93 3.05 -10.17
N GLU A 192 3.11 2.97 -10.82
CA GLU A 192 3.28 2.29 -12.09
C GLU A 192 3.09 0.78 -11.95
N TRP A 193 2.27 0.19 -12.84
CA TRP A 193 2.06 -1.24 -12.92
C TRP A 193 2.75 -1.84 -14.16
N LYS A 194 4.01 -2.21 -14.00
CA LYS A 194 4.87 -2.66 -15.10
C LYS A 194 4.34 -3.90 -15.83
N ASN A 195 3.88 -4.89 -15.05
CA ASN A 195 3.39 -6.17 -15.58
C ASN A 195 1.85 -6.20 -15.70
N CYS A 196 1.21 -5.05 -15.95
CA CYS A 196 -0.22 -5.00 -16.17
C CYS A 196 -0.62 -5.94 -17.32
N PRO A 197 -1.56 -6.87 -17.12
CA PRO A 197 -2.05 -7.75 -18.17
C PRO A 197 -2.56 -6.97 -19.38
N THR A 198 -2.33 -7.49 -20.59
CA THR A 198 -2.70 -6.81 -21.85
C THR A 198 -4.19 -6.49 -21.92
N SER A 199 -5.03 -7.39 -21.40
CA SER A 199 -6.49 -7.19 -21.32
C SER A 199 -6.92 -6.00 -20.46
N TRP A 200 -6.06 -5.55 -19.53
CA TRP A 200 -6.37 -4.46 -18.59
C TRP A 200 -5.60 -3.17 -18.88
N LYS A 201 -4.57 -3.21 -19.74
CA LYS A 201 -3.77 -2.03 -20.07
C LYS A 201 -4.61 -0.82 -20.44
N GLY A 202 -5.69 -1.00 -21.22
CA GLY A 202 -6.57 0.09 -21.62
C GLY A 202 -7.23 0.82 -20.45
N GLN A 203 -7.60 0.08 -19.38
CA GLN A 203 -8.23 0.66 -18.19
C GLN A 203 -7.23 1.35 -17.27
N TYR A 204 -5.96 0.92 -17.26
CA TYR A 204 -4.95 1.42 -16.35
C TYR A 204 -3.99 2.43 -16.97
N THR A 205 -3.99 2.58 -18.31
CA THR A 205 -3.05 3.46 -19.02
C THR A 205 -3.67 4.84 -19.25
N ARG A 206 -3.12 5.86 -18.58
CA ARG A 206 -3.39 7.27 -18.83
C ARG A 206 -2.44 7.81 -19.93
N GLY A 207 -2.66 9.01 -20.42
CA GLY A 207 -1.93 9.65 -21.53
C GLY A 207 -0.39 9.56 -21.55
N SER A 208 0.26 9.15 -20.46
CA SER A 208 1.70 8.87 -20.40
C SER A 208 2.11 7.54 -21.04
N GLY A 209 1.15 6.70 -21.44
CA GLY A 209 1.40 5.38 -22.04
C GLY A 209 1.80 4.28 -21.04
N LYS A 210 1.82 4.55 -19.74
CA LYS A 210 2.13 3.57 -18.69
C LYS A 210 0.90 3.24 -17.86
N PRO A 211 0.62 1.93 -17.61
CA PRO A 211 -0.43 1.53 -16.67
C PRO A 211 -0.07 1.98 -15.25
N THR A 212 -1.02 2.55 -14.53
CA THR A 212 -0.86 2.94 -13.12
C THR A 212 -2.07 2.55 -12.29
N ILE A 213 -1.84 2.33 -11.00
CA ILE A 213 -2.85 2.14 -9.97
C ILE A 213 -2.83 3.38 -9.08
N VAL A 214 -4.01 3.86 -8.67
CA VAL A 214 -4.13 5.07 -7.86
C VAL A 214 -4.22 4.73 -6.38
N LEU A 215 -3.50 5.50 -5.56
CA LEU A 215 -3.64 5.58 -4.12
C LEU A 215 -4.16 6.99 -3.77
N GLU A 216 -5.41 7.09 -3.33
CA GLU A 216 -5.94 8.29 -2.67
C GLU A 216 -5.60 8.23 -1.19
N ALA A 217 -5.18 9.35 -0.60
CA ALA A 217 -4.96 9.43 0.83
C ALA A 217 -5.33 10.80 1.41
N VAL A 218 -5.71 10.78 2.69
CA VAL A 218 -5.85 11.96 3.53
C VAL A 218 -4.73 11.94 4.56
N ALA A 219 -3.93 13.00 4.62
CA ALA A 219 -2.86 13.13 5.59
C ALA A 219 -2.92 14.45 6.35
N SER A 220 -2.45 14.42 7.60
CA SER A 220 -2.25 15.61 8.46
C SER A 220 -0.80 16.10 8.43
N GLN A 221 -0.53 17.23 9.11
CA GLN A 221 0.78 17.87 9.14
C GLN A 221 1.92 16.97 9.66
N ASP A 222 1.60 16.13 10.63
CA ASP A 222 2.50 15.13 11.21
C ASP A 222 2.72 13.92 10.30
N LEU A 223 2.22 13.98 9.06
CA LEU A 223 2.29 12.94 8.02
C LEU A 223 1.49 11.67 8.37
N TRP A 224 0.62 11.75 9.38
CA TRP A 224 -0.30 10.67 9.68
C TRP A 224 -1.37 10.58 8.58
N ILE A 225 -1.46 9.40 7.94
CA ILE A 225 -2.48 9.13 6.91
C ILE A 225 -3.74 8.61 7.61
N TRP A 226 -4.80 9.37 7.61
CA TRP A 226 -6.08 9.04 8.25
C TRP A 226 -6.98 8.17 7.41
N HIS A 227 -6.84 8.29 6.09
CA HIS A 227 -7.57 7.52 5.10
C HIS A 227 -6.64 7.17 3.95
N ALA A 228 -6.81 5.95 3.40
CA ALA A 228 -6.16 5.50 2.19
C ALA A 228 -7.12 4.61 1.39
N PHE A 229 -7.29 4.91 0.11
CA PHE A 229 -8.08 4.13 -0.83
C PHE A 229 -7.24 3.77 -2.04
N PHE A 230 -7.04 2.46 -2.26
CA PHE A 230 -6.11 1.93 -3.25
C PHE A 230 -6.80 0.99 -4.24
N GLY A 231 -6.24 0.91 -5.47
CA GLY A 231 -6.66 -0.05 -6.50
C GLY A 231 -7.46 0.56 -7.64
N SER A 232 -7.75 1.85 -7.59
CA SER A 232 -8.43 2.54 -8.70
C SER A 232 -7.55 2.59 -9.96
N PRO A 233 -8.15 2.39 -11.17
CA PRO A 233 -7.41 2.48 -12.42
C PRO A 233 -6.83 3.88 -12.66
N GLY A 234 -5.59 3.92 -13.17
CA GLY A 234 -4.89 5.18 -13.45
C GLY A 234 -5.49 6.06 -14.55
N THR A 235 -6.49 5.57 -15.28
CA THR A 235 -7.28 6.38 -16.22
C THR A 235 -8.27 7.29 -15.51
N LEU A 236 -8.64 6.98 -14.27
CA LEU A 236 -9.54 7.81 -13.48
C LEU A 236 -8.82 9.09 -13.05
N ASN A 237 -9.52 10.20 -13.10
CA ASN A 237 -9.08 11.42 -12.43
C ASN A 237 -9.45 11.36 -10.94
N ASP A 238 -8.92 12.29 -10.15
CA ASP A 238 -9.10 12.29 -8.70
C ASP A 238 -10.57 12.40 -8.27
N ILE A 239 -11.42 13.08 -9.05
CA ILE A 239 -12.87 13.12 -8.82
C ILE A 239 -13.50 11.74 -8.95
N ASN A 240 -13.15 10.99 -10.01
CA ASN A 240 -13.69 9.65 -10.22
C ASN A 240 -13.12 8.62 -9.22
N VAL A 241 -11.94 8.88 -8.65
CA VAL A 241 -11.41 8.10 -7.52
C VAL A 241 -12.19 8.43 -6.27
N LEU A 242 -12.42 9.72 -5.99
CA LEU A 242 -13.20 10.21 -4.86
C LEU A 242 -14.63 9.63 -4.83
N ASP A 243 -15.30 9.56 -5.98
CA ASP A 243 -16.65 8.99 -6.11
C ASP A 243 -16.73 7.50 -5.72
N ARG A 244 -15.60 6.80 -5.71
CA ARG A 244 -15.48 5.38 -5.32
C ARG A 244 -14.91 5.19 -3.92
N SER A 245 -14.34 6.24 -3.37
CA SER A 245 -13.67 6.23 -2.07
C SER A 245 -14.69 6.36 -0.93
N PRO A 246 -14.57 5.57 0.14
CA PRO A 246 -15.44 5.69 1.30
C PRO A 246 -15.08 6.88 2.21
N VAL A 247 -14.19 7.77 1.78
CA VAL A 247 -13.68 8.89 2.61
C VAL A 247 -14.78 9.80 3.14
N PHE A 248 -15.89 9.98 2.40
CA PHE A 248 -17.02 10.82 2.78
C PHE A 248 -18.27 10.08 3.23
N ASP A 249 -18.22 8.75 3.34
CA ASP A 249 -19.37 7.94 3.78
C ASP A 249 -19.94 8.43 5.11
N ASP A 250 -19.09 8.82 6.04
CA ASP A 250 -19.55 9.32 7.35
C ASP A 250 -20.23 10.67 7.27
N ILE A 251 -19.78 11.55 6.38
CA ILE A 251 -20.43 12.85 6.14
C ILE A 251 -21.78 12.62 5.46
N LEU A 252 -21.82 11.81 4.42
CA LEU A 252 -23.03 11.50 3.67
C LEU A 252 -24.09 10.81 4.53
N GLN A 253 -23.65 9.99 5.50
CA GLN A 253 -24.53 9.25 6.43
C GLN A 253 -24.78 10.02 7.74
N GLY A 254 -24.31 11.26 7.87
CA GLY A 254 -24.50 12.09 9.05
C GLY A 254 -23.77 11.59 10.32
N ARG A 255 -22.77 10.73 10.16
CA ARG A 255 -21.94 10.18 11.26
C ARG A 255 -20.64 10.96 11.49
N ALA A 256 -20.30 11.91 10.61
CA ALA A 256 -19.12 12.73 10.79
C ALA A 256 -19.20 13.51 12.11
N PRO A 257 -18.11 13.60 12.88
CA PRO A 257 -18.09 14.37 14.11
C PRO A 257 -18.35 15.84 13.81
N ARG A 258 -19.24 16.48 14.60
CA ARG A 258 -19.47 17.91 14.51
C ARG A 258 -18.30 18.66 15.10
N VAL A 259 -17.82 19.65 14.36
CA VAL A 259 -16.78 20.58 14.79
C VAL A 259 -17.38 22.00 14.81
N GLN A 260 -16.82 22.87 15.64
CA GLN A 260 -17.25 24.28 15.68
C GLN A 260 -16.02 25.17 15.61
N TYR A 261 -16.00 26.06 14.63
CA TYR A 261 -14.96 27.07 14.51
C TYR A 261 -15.56 28.37 13.92
N VAL A 262 -14.88 29.48 14.14
CA VAL A 262 -15.36 30.78 13.71
C VAL A 262 -14.33 31.44 12.77
N VAL A 263 -14.79 31.87 11.60
CA VAL A 263 -13.98 32.65 10.65
C VAL A 263 -14.70 33.94 10.33
N ASN A 264 -14.05 35.07 10.55
CA ASN A 264 -14.60 36.42 10.31
C ASN A 264 -15.99 36.66 10.96
N GLY A 265 -16.21 36.10 12.15
CA GLY A 265 -17.48 36.23 12.88
C GLY A 265 -18.58 35.24 12.43
N HIS A 266 -18.34 34.39 11.45
CA HIS A 266 -19.26 33.34 11.01
C HIS A 266 -18.86 32.01 11.61
N GLN A 267 -19.82 31.31 12.18
CA GLN A 267 -19.63 29.97 12.73
C GLN A 267 -19.81 28.91 11.64
N TYR A 268 -18.98 27.86 11.69
CA TYR A 268 -19.00 26.71 10.81
C TYR A 268 -19.02 25.43 11.65
N ASP A 269 -19.71 24.42 11.17
CA ASP A 269 -19.95 23.17 11.91
C ASP A 269 -19.36 21.92 11.22
N LEU A 270 -18.68 22.08 10.06
CA LEU A 270 -18.06 21.00 9.31
C LEU A 270 -16.56 21.22 9.16
N ALA A 271 -15.77 20.22 9.52
CA ALA A 271 -14.36 20.17 9.20
C ALA A 271 -14.14 20.09 7.67
N TYR A 272 -12.96 20.52 7.22
CA TYR A 272 -12.63 20.47 5.81
C TYR A 272 -11.20 20.00 5.55
N TYR A 273 -10.95 19.57 4.30
CA TYR A 273 -9.65 19.21 3.77
C TYR A 273 -9.16 20.22 2.75
N LEU A 274 -7.85 20.44 2.70
CA LEU A 274 -7.24 21.19 1.60
C LEU A 274 -7.07 20.25 0.41
N THR A 275 -7.45 20.77 -0.77
CA THR A 275 -7.41 20.01 -2.03
C THR A 275 -6.75 20.83 -3.13
N ASP A 276 -6.41 20.19 -4.23
CA ASP A 276 -6.08 20.89 -5.46
C ASP A 276 -7.36 21.40 -6.18
N GLY A 277 -7.17 22.11 -7.30
CA GLY A 277 -8.27 22.74 -8.04
C GLY A 277 -9.14 21.78 -8.85
N ILE A 278 -8.81 20.47 -8.91
CA ILE A 278 -9.61 19.50 -9.66
C ILE A 278 -10.81 18.99 -8.86
N TYR A 279 -10.69 18.97 -7.52
CA TYR A 279 -11.76 18.49 -6.64
C TYR A 279 -13.03 19.35 -6.72
N PRO A 280 -14.23 18.80 -6.41
CA PRO A 280 -15.47 19.57 -6.46
C PRO A 280 -15.50 20.67 -5.39
N LYS A 281 -16.28 21.75 -5.64
CA LYS A 281 -16.46 22.86 -4.69
C LYS A 281 -17.48 22.50 -3.60
N TRP A 282 -17.16 21.50 -2.78
CA TRP A 282 -17.96 21.14 -1.62
C TRP A 282 -17.54 21.94 -0.38
N SER A 283 -18.43 22.08 0.58
CA SER A 283 -18.13 22.78 1.85
C SER A 283 -17.01 22.12 2.66
N THR A 284 -16.72 20.84 2.38
CA THR A 284 -15.66 20.06 2.99
C THR A 284 -14.31 20.16 2.26
N PHE A 285 -14.23 20.95 1.19
CA PHE A 285 -13.02 21.14 0.39
C PHE A 285 -12.67 22.61 0.25
N ILE A 286 -11.43 22.95 0.57
CA ILE A 286 -10.88 24.28 0.33
C ILE A 286 -9.76 24.18 -0.70
N GLN A 287 -10.04 24.71 -1.88
CA GLN A 287 -9.11 24.78 -3.01
C GLN A 287 -8.25 26.05 -2.95
N SER A 288 -7.11 26.02 -3.65
CA SER A 288 -6.34 27.24 -3.92
C SER A 288 -7.05 28.16 -4.92
N ILE A 289 -6.70 29.42 -4.90
CA ILE A 289 -7.19 30.41 -5.88
C ILE A 289 -6.26 30.37 -7.09
N SER A 290 -6.77 29.91 -8.25
CA SER A 290 -5.99 29.71 -9.47
C SER A 290 -5.40 31.00 -10.05
N LEU A 291 -6.13 32.10 -9.96
CA LEU A 291 -5.73 33.44 -10.43
C LEU A 291 -5.96 34.46 -9.31
N PRO A 292 -5.10 34.48 -8.28
CA PRO A 292 -5.31 35.38 -7.15
C PRO A 292 -5.15 36.85 -7.56
N GLN A 293 -6.10 37.67 -7.14
CA GLN A 293 -6.07 39.13 -7.37
C GLN A 293 -5.79 39.86 -6.07
N GLY A 294 -4.64 40.52 -6.03
CA GLY A 294 -4.19 41.31 -4.90
C GLY A 294 -3.55 40.51 -3.74
N PRO A 295 -2.92 41.21 -2.79
CA PRO A 295 -2.00 40.63 -1.83
C PRO A 295 -2.64 39.62 -0.86
N LYS A 296 -3.93 39.78 -0.50
CA LYS A 296 -4.64 38.84 0.37
C LYS A 296 -4.91 37.50 -0.32
N ALA A 297 -5.37 37.53 -1.59
CA ALA A 297 -5.65 36.33 -2.37
C ALA A 297 -4.36 35.59 -2.71
N GLU A 298 -3.28 36.31 -3.03
CA GLU A 298 -1.94 35.76 -3.28
C GLU A 298 -1.38 35.05 -2.04
N LEU A 299 -1.49 35.70 -0.86
CA LEU A 299 -1.05 35.13 0.40
C LEU A 299 -1.85 33.84 0.72
N PHE A 300 -3.18 33.90 0.56
CA PHE A 300 -4.03 32.71 0.79
C PHE A 300 -3.62 31.58 -0.13
N ALA A 301 -3.52 31.80 -1.45
CA ALA A 301 -3.13 30.79 -2.41
C ALA A 301 -1.77 30.14 -2.06
N LYS A 302 -0.76 30.98 -1.73
CA LYS A 302 0.56 30.52 -1.32
C LYS A 302 0.53 29.65 -0.04
N CYS A 303 -0.22 30.11 0.98
CA CYS A 303 -0.35 29.36 2.24
C CYS A 303 -1.11 28.04 2.03
N GLN A 304 -2.20 28.06 1.25
CA GLN A 304 -3.01 26.88 0.97
C GLN A 304 -2.18 25.82 0.22
N GLU A 305 -1.47 26.20 -0.84
CA GLU A 305 -0.63 25.29 -1.60
C GLU A 305 0.51 24.70 -0.75
N ALA A 306 1.15 25.50 0.10
CA ALA A 306 2.19 25.04 1.00
C ALA A 306 1.66 24.03 2.05
N THR A 307 0.45 24.29 2.56
CA THR A 307 -0.20 23.44 3.56
C THR A 307 -0.75 22.16 2.94
N ARG A 308 -1.36 22.23 1.77
CA ARG A 308 -1.87 21.07 1.04
C ARG A 308 -0.80 20.00 0.77
N LYS A 309 0.45 20.41 0.58
CA LYS A 309 1.59 19.51 0.35
C LYS A 309 1.90 18.54 1.51
N ASP A 310 1.16 18.59 2.62
CA ASP A 310 1.31 17.62 3.71
C ASP A 310 1.08 16.18 3.22
N VAL A 311 0.04 15.96 2.41
CA VAL A 311 -0.24 14.64 1.84
C VAL A 311 0.82 14.20 0.81
N GLU A 312 1.32 15.13 -0.02
CA GLU A 312 2.44 14.84 -0.95
C GLU A 312 3.73 14.49 -0.18
N ARG A 313 3.99 15.15 0.96
CA ARG A 313 5.09 14.81 1.86
C ARG A 313 4.92 13.43 2.48
N ALA A 314 3.69 13.06 2.88
CA ALA A 314 3.38 11.73 3.38
C ALA A 314 3.66 10.66 2.32
N PHE A 315 3.26 10.86 1.06
CA PHE A 315 3.61 9.99 -0.06
C PHE A 315 5.13 9.92 -0.26
N GLY A 316 5.83 11.06 -0.20
CA GLY A 316 7.30 11.10 -0.32
C GLY A 316 8.01 10.29 0.76
N VAL A 317 7.56 10.38 2.01
CA VAL A 317 8.10 9.57 3.12
C VAL A 317 7.78 8.09 2.94
N LEU A 318 6.56 7.75 2.52
CA LEU A 318 6.14 6.38 2.22
C LEU A 318 7.08 5.73 1.18
N GLN A 319 7.31 6.41 0.06
CA GLN A 319 8.19 5.95 -1.02
C GLN A 319 9.68 5.92 -0.63
N ALA A 320 10.14 6.87 0.18
CA ALA A 320 11.52 6.91 0.67
C ALA A 320 11.83 5.76 1.63
N ARG A 321 10.85 5.35 2.44
CA ARG A 321 11.00 4.26 3.39
C ARG A 321 10.81 2.90 2.75
N PHE A 322 9.79 2.74 1.90
CA PHE A 322 9.42 1.46 1.31
C PHE A 322 9.50 1.52 -0.21
N ALA A 323 10.62 1.06 -0.74
CA ALA A 323 10.88 1.09 -2.17
C ALA A 323 9.90 0.22 -2.99
N ILE A 324 9.17 -0.71 -2.34
CA ILE A 324 8.10 -1.47 -3.01
C ILE A 324 6.99 -0.55 -3.55
N VAL A 325 6.72 0.58 -2.87
CA VAL A 325 5.73 1.59 -3.33
C VAL A 325 6.31 2.54 -4.37
N LYS A 326 7.63 2.66 -4.42
CA LYS A 326 8.34 3.48 -5.40
C LYS A 326 8.61 2.72 -6.70
N ASN A 327 8.97 1.44 -6.58
CA ASN A 327 9.27 0.60 -7.72
C ASN A 327 7.97 0.14 -8.40
N PRO A 328 7.96 -0.04 -9.73
CA PRO A 328 6.77 -0.51 -10.43
C PRO A 328 6.29 -1.86 -9.92
N ALA A 329 4.97 -2.03 -9.81
CA ALA A 329 4.35 -3.30 -9.45
C ALA A 329 4.65 -4.38 -10.49
N LEU A 330 5.07 -5.56 -10.03
CA LEU A 330 5.47 -6.68 -10.89
C LEU A 330 4.42 -7.80 -10.95
N THR A 331 3.32 -7.70 -10.23
CA THR A 331 2.26 -8.71 -10.20
C THR A 331 1.52 -8.82 -11.54
N LEU A 332 1.16 -10.05 -11.92
CA LEU A 332 0.45 -10.36 -13.17
C LEU A 332 -1.07 -10.45 -12.97
N ASP A 333 -1.54 -10.62 -11.74
CA ASP A 333 -2.94 -10.95 -11.44
C ASP A 333 -3.57 -9.89 -10.53
N LYS A 334 -4.69 -9.32 -10.99
CA LYS A 334 -5.45 -8.30 -10.24
C LYS A 334 -6.03 -8.84 -8.93
N THR A 335 -6.52 -10.06 -8.91
CA THR A 335 -7.11 -10.68 -7.71
C THR A 335 -6.06 -10.94 -6.63
N LYS A 336 -4.87 -11.35 -7.03
CA LYS A 336 -3.72 -11.48 -6.13
C LYS A 336 -3.09 -10.13 -5.81
N SER A 337 -3.10 -9.19 -6.75
CA SER A 337 -2.64 -7.82 -6.59
C SER A 337 -3.51 -7.05 -5.60
N ASN A 338 -4.85 -7.04 -5.78
CA ASN A 338 -5.75 -6.28 -4.91
C ASN A 338 -5.74 -6.76 -3.44
N MET A 339 -5.68 -8.07 -3.19
CA MET A 339 -5.58 -8.57 -1.81
C MET A 339 -4.19 -8.35 -1.20
N ASN A 340 -3.12 -8.66 -1.95
CA ASN A 340 -1.75 -8.56 -1.42
C ASN A 340 -1.21 -7.13 -1.39
N GLU A 341 -1.61 -6.27 -2.31
CA GLU A 341 -1.10 -4.89 -2.41
C GLU A 341 -1.84 -3.94 -1.47
N THR A 342 -3.16 -4.10 -1.30
CA THR A 342 -3.90 -3.37 -0.27
C THR A 342 -3.39 -3.72 1.12
N ASP A 343 -3.15 -5.01 1.40
CA ASP A 343 -2.57 -5.49 2.65
C ASP A 343 -1.13 -5.02 2.81
N THR A 344 -0.35 -5.03 1.73
CA THR A 344 1.03 -4.52 1.73
C THR A 344 1.07 -3.03 2.03
N LEU A 345 0.23 -2.22 1.39
CA LEU A 345 0.16 -0.77 1.64
C LEU A 345 -0.35 -0.47 3.05
N SER A 346 -1.36 -1.19 3.53
CA SER A 346 -1.85 -1.06 4.90
C SER A 346 -0.75 -1.42 5.91
N THR A 347 0.05 -2.44 5.64
CA THR A 347 1.18 -2.85 6.49
C THR A 347 2.32 -1.82 6.49
N ILE A 348 2.69 -1.33 5.31
CA ILE A 348 3.67 -0.27 5.14
C ILE A 348 3.23 0.96 5.95
N TYR A 349 1.97 1.31 5.82
CA TYR A 349 1.34 2.40 6.51
C TYR A 349 1.32 2.21 8.04
N LEU A 350 0.95 1.03 8.53
CA LEU A 350 1.00 0.67 9.95
C LEU A 350 2.42 0.76 10.51
N SER A 351 3.41 0.29 9.75
CA SER A 351 4.81 0.35 10.15
C SER A 351 5.31 1.80 10.25
N LEU A 352 4.87 2.67 9.34
CA LEU A 352 5.17 4.12 9.38
C LEU A 352 4.55 4.79 10.61
N LYS A 353 3.27 4.56 10.85
CA LYS A 353 2.55 5.14 12.00
C LYS A 353 3.25 4.80 13.32
N LYS A 354 3.54 3.54 13.53
CA LYS A 354 4.15 3.05 14.77
C LYS A 354 5.56 3.61 14.99
N GLU A 355 6.33 3.84 13.94
CA GLU A 355 7.65 4.47 14.06
C GLU A 355 7.54 5.97 14.36
N MET A 356 6.56 6.66 13.76
CA MET A 356 6.32 8.08 14.03
C MET A 356 5.91 8.30 15.49
N GLU A 357 5.03 7.48 16.08
CA GLU A 357 4.69 7.54 17.49
C GLU A 357 5.93 7.29 18.39
N ALA A 358 6.76 6.33 18.04
CA ALA A 358 8.00 6.04 18.77
C ALA A 358 9.04 7.19 18.67
N GLU A 359 8.96 8.06 17.68
CA GLU A 359 9.80 9.26 17.54
C GLU A 359 9.23 10.47 18.30
N VAL A 360 7.91 10.61 18.36
CA VAL A 360 7.24 11.70 19.11
C VAL A 360 7.37 11.52 20.62
N LEU A 361 7.51 10.28 21.09
CA LEU A 361 7.69 9.94 22.52
C LEU A 361 9.16 10.03 22.98
N ARG A 362 10.10 10.41 22.14
CA ARG A 362 11.51 10.69 22.45
C ARG A 362 11.83 12.18 22.42
#